data_62c1b5f212ec5f780756b523dc9cd430
#
_entry.id   62c1b5f212ec5f780756b523dc9cd430
#
_cell.length_a   1.000
_cell.length_b   1.000
_cell.length_c   1.000
_cell.angle_alpha   90.00
_cell.angle_beta   90.00
_cell.angle_gamma   90.00
#
_symmetry.space_group_name_H-M   'P 1'
#
loop_
_entity.id
_entity.type
_entity.pdbx_description
1 polymer ?
#
loop_
_entity_poly.entity_id
_entity_poly.type
_entity_poly.pdbx_seq_one_letter_code
_entity_poly.pdbx_strand_id
1 'polypeptide(L)'
;MSAIISKTGIPEFLPAGSFARYAELDWDRAAYNDVNEEGRRRKIIRTINRTDKSPISVLHNFQIGTINSSSGNGPTLHAHDYPEIFIPVQSGYRVDYGPKGQHSAELGLYDTYSIPLNVMRQFEALESFPNESQMISIFDTSRNDAREGITITSEIAALDKAQGQDQGYLINDESDDVSPEVVQVRHIARFKDLKIFEKQGMKVRHVISSLNPSASLREIHTIEVDFLELPPGSISQTYESNCREVFVSLEGEPSMRWNGKLISLNRLDTISVAANDLRQIQAAPDAPALLLRIRDITNP
;
A
#
# COMPACT_ATOMS: atom_id res chain seq x y z
N MET A 1 5.56 -18.17 30.10
CA MET A 1 6.46 -17.00 30.29
C MET A 1 5.74 -15.81 29.65
N SER A 2 5.31 -14.82 30.45
CA SER A 2 4.72 -13.60 29.93
C SER A 2 5.81 -12.82 29.19
N ALA A 3 5.57 -12.48 27.94
CA ALA A 3 6.46 -11.59 27.20
C ALA A 3 6.48 -10.22 27.91
N ILE A 4 7.67 -9.70 28.18
CA ILE A 4 7.84 -8.33 28.63
C ILE A 4 7.45 -7.45 27.43
N ILE A 5 6.33 -6.73 27.55
CA ILE A 5 5.88 -5.76 26.55
C ILE A 5 6.64 -4.48 26.82
N SER A 6 7.35 -3.95 25.82
CA SER A 6 7.98 -2.63 25.90
C SER A 6 6.87 -1.55 26.13
N LYS A 7 7.26 -0.34 26.55
CA LYS A 7 6.32 0.79 26.71
C LYS A 7 5.56 1.14 25.42
N THR A 8 6.01 0.63 24.28
CA THR A 8 5.44 0.84 22.93
C THR A 8 4.55 -0.31 22.46
N GLY A 9 4.20 -1.30 23.31
CA GLY A 9 3.38 -2.44 22.88
C GLY A 9 4.08 -3.41 21.89
N ILE A 10 5.28 -3.10 21.44
CA ILE A 10 6.07 -3.92 20.51
C ILE A 10 6.80 -5.01 21.31
N PRO A 11 6.66 -6.31 20.94
CA PRO A 11 7.37 -7.38 21.63
C PRO A 11 8.89 -7.24 21.49
N GLU A 12 9.65 -7.25 22.60
CA GLU A 12 11.11 -7.08 22.64
C GLU A 12 11.90 -8.11 21.82
N PHE A 13 11.28 -9.23 21.49
CA PHE A 13 11.95 -10.27 20.71
C PHE A 13 11.98 -10.01 19.20
N LEU A 14 11.25 -9.00 18.72
CA LEU A 14 11.26 -8.64 17.30
C LEU A 14 12.56 -7.89 16.97
N PRO A 15 13.12 -8.11 15.78
CA PRO A 15 14.19 -7.27 15.29
C PRO A 15 13.74 -5.80 15.28
N ALA A 16 14.59 -4.91 15.75
CA ALA A 16 14.30 -3.48 15.76
C ALA A 16 13.92 -3.00 14.34
N GLY A 17 12.88 -2.17 14.26
CA GLY A 17 12.40 -1.62 12.99
C GLY A 17 11.76 -2.63 12.04
N SER A 18 11.31 -3.80 12.54
CA SER A 18 10.62 -4.80 11.72
C SER A 18 9.10 -4.84 11.92
N PHE A 19 8.56 -4.06 12.85
CA PHE A 19 7.14 -4.06 13.18
C PHE A 19 6.64 -2.65 13.46
N ALA A 20 5.46 -2.36 12.95
CA ALA A 20 4.74 -1.10 13.17
C ALA A 20 3.33 -1.40 13.70
N ARG A 21 3.02 -0.89 14.90
CA ARG A 21 1.66 -0.87 15.45
C ARG A 21 0.93 0.33 14.90
N TYR A 22 0.01 0.12 13.97
CA TYR A 22 -0.65 1.22 13.25
C TYR A 22 -1.32 2.25 14.17
N ALA A 23 -2.00 1.79 15.22
CA ALA A 23 -2.69 2.66 16.17
C ALA A 23 -1.75 3.56 17.01
N GLU A 24 -0.45 3.29 17.01
CA GLU A 24 0.59 4.05 17.73
C GLU A 24 1.31 5.06 16.82
N LEU A 25 0.98 5.09 15.51
CA LEU A 25 1.65 5.95 14.55
C LEU A 25 0.93 7.28 14.41
N ASP A 26 1.72 8.33 14.35
CA ASP A 26 1.21 9.67 14.08
C ASP A 26 0.97 9.89 12.59
N TRP A 27 -0.12 10.61 12.28
CA TRP A 27 -0.41 11.05 10.94
C TRP A 27 0.49 12.23 10.55
N ASP A 28 1.19 12.10 9.44
CA ASP A 28 1.91 13.21 8.83
C ASP A 28 0.91 14.13 8.11
N ARG A 29 0.47 15.16 8.80
CA ARG A 29 -0.47 16.15 8.27
C ARG A 29 0.20 17.17 7.35
N ALA A 30 1.52 17.23 7.35
CA ALA A 30 2.31 18.14 6.54
C ALA A 30 2.82 17.48 5.24
N ALA A 31 2.55 16.19 5.04
CA ALA A 31 2.99 15.44 3.86
C ALA A 31 2.50 16.06 2.55
N TYR A 32 1.40 16.80 2.60
CA TYR A 32 0.80 17.47 1.47
C TYR A 32 0.45 18.90 1.87
N ASN A 33 1.08 19.88 1.25
CA ASN A 33 0.81 21.29 1.48
C ASN A 33 -0.45 21.80 0.78
N ASP A 34 -1.26 20.88 0.25
CA ASP A 34 -2.28 21.17 -0.73
C ASP A 34 -3.59 21.70 -0.16
N VAL A 35 -3.72 21.92 1.17
CA VAL A 35 -4.97 22.50 1.68
C VAL A 35 -4.80 23.33 2.94
N ASN A 36 -5.27 24.56 2.88
CA ASN A 36 -5.31 25.50 4.00
C ASN A 36 -6.58 25.39 4.87
N GLU A 37 -7.54 24.54 4.55
CA GLU A 37 -8.83 24.45 5.26
C GLU A 37 -8.87 23.26 6.20
N GLU A 38 -9.27 23.55 7.45
CA GLU A 38 -9.57 22.54 8.47
C GLU A 38 -10.71 21.63 7.96
N GLY A 39 -10.46 20.32 7.85
CA GLY A 39 -11.44 19.34 7.36
C GLY A 39 -11.16 18.77 5.96
N ARG A 40 -10.30 19.38 5.16
CA ARG A 40 -9.92 18.87 3.82
C ARG A 40 -8.53 18.24 3.77
N ARG A 41 -7.88 18.02 4.89
CA ARG A 41 -6.51 17.50 4.91
C ARG A 41 -6.49 16.00 4.74
N ARG A 42 -5.75 15.55 3.73
CA ARG A 42 -5.30 14.17 3.67
C ARG A 42 -4.35 13.92 4.83
N LYS A 43 -4.47 12.74 5.41
CA LYS A 43 -3.56 12.26 6.44
C LYS A 43 -2.83 11.07 5.85
N ILE A 44 -1.53 11.02 6.00
CA ILE A 44 -0.73 9.85 5.60
C ILE A 44 0.06 9.31 6.79
N ILE A 45 0.04 8.00 6.95
CA ILE A 45 0.98 7.28 7.80
C ILE A 45 1.93 6.51 6.90
N ARG A 46 3.23 6.80 7.00
CA ARG A 46 4.28 6.09 6.27
C ARG A 46 4.83 4.98 7.16
N THR A 47 4.43 3.74 6.92
CA THR A 47 4.92 2.57 7.69
C THR A 47 6.28 2.11 7.21
N ILE A 48 6.56 2.20 5.90
CA ILE A 48 7.86 1.95 5.29
C ILE A 48 8.21 3.16 4.44
N ASN A 49 9.36 3.78 4.72
CA ASN A 49 9.87 4.93 3.99
C ASN A 49 11.39 4.90 4.00
N ARG A 50 12.04 5.66 3.14
CA ARG A 50 13.50 5.83 3.08
C ARG A 50 14.05 6.79 4.16
N THR A 51 13.21 7.42 4.95
CA THR A 51 13.62 8.34 6.01
C THR A 51 13.81 7.60 7.33
N ASP A 52 14.70 8.10 8.18
CA ASP A 52 15.00 7.58 9.53
C ASP A 52 13.79 7.60 10.47
N LYS A 53 12.69 8.23 10.05
CA LYS A 53 11.45 8.34 10.83
C LYS A 53 10.43 7.22 10.53
N SER A 54 10.76 6.31 9.62
CA SER A 54 9.89 5.17 9.33
C SER A 54 9.86 4.21 10.53
N PRO A 55 8.67 3.80 11.01
CA PRO A 55 8.56 2.80 12.07
C PRO A 55 9.16 1.45 11.65
N ILE A 56 9.06 1.09 10.37
CA ILE A 56 9.81 -0.04 9.80
C ILE A 56 11.05 0.53 9.12
N SER A 57 12.20 0.36 9.79
CA SER A 57 13.49 0.91 9.36
C SER A 57 14.39 -0.12 8.68
N VAL A 58 13.99 -1.40 8.63
CA VAL A 58 14.68 -2.39 7.80
C VAL A 58 14.53 -2.00 6.32
N LEU A 59 15.62 -2.13 5.58
CA LEU A 59 15.69 -1.67 4.20
C LEU A 59 14.72 -2.44 3.30
N HIS A 60 13.98 -1.70 2.49
CA HIS A 60 13.10 -2.18 1.42
C HIS A 60 13.32 -1.39 0.13
N ASN A 61 13.08 -2.02 -1.00
CA ASN A 61 13.10 -1.36 -2.32
C ASN A 61 11.74 -0.74 -2.68
N PHE A 62 10.85 -0.61 -1.72
CA PHE A 62 9.54 0.00 -1.86
C PHE A 62 9.16 0.78 -0.59
N GLN A 63 8.15 1.60 -0.71
CA GLN A 63 7.58 2.35 0.42
C GLN A 63 6.10 1.97 0.56
N ILE A 64 5.59 2.06 1.79
CA ILE A 64 4.17 1.86 2.09
C ILE A 64 3.66 3.07 2.89
N GLY A 65 2.60 3.68 2.38
CA GLY A 65 1.82 4.67 3.09
C GLY A 65 0.35 4.25 3.21
N THR A 66 -0.29 4.64 4.30
CA THR A 66 -1.75 4.59 4.43
C THR A 66 -2.28 6.02 4.35
N ILE A 67 -3.12 6.27 3.36
CA ILE A 67 -3.76 7.56 3.12
C ILE A 67 -5.16 7.50 3.69
N ASN A 68 -5.54 8.52 4.47
CA ASN A 68 -6.89 8.72 4.95
C ASN A 68 -7.40 10.05 4.40
N SER A 69 -8.54 10.03 3.72
CA SER A 69 -9.15 11.21 3.13
C SER A 69 -10.67 11.14 3.14
N SER A 70 -11.29 12.32 3.17
CA SER A 70 -12.72 12.50 2.99
C SER A 70 -13.03 12.83 1.53
N SER A 71 -14.28 12.67 1.11
CA SER A 71 -14.75 13.06 -0.22
C SER A 71 -14.38 14.51 -0.56
N GLY A 72 -14.00 14.75 -1.80
CA GLY A 72 -13.51 16.03 -2.28
C GLY A 72 -12.04 16.31 -1.96
N ASN A 73 -11.33 15.38 -1.30
CA ASN A 73 -9.91 15.51 -0.98
C ASN A 73 -9.07 14.54 -1.80
N GLY A 74 -8.20 15.09 -2.59
CA GLY A 74 -7.24 14.35 -3.40
C GLY A 74 -6.00 15.20 -3.68
N PRO A 75 -4.94 14.62 -4.25
CA PRO A 75 -3.80 15.38 -4.74
C PRO A 75 -4.18 16.18 -5.98
N THR A 76 -3.41 17.20 -6.28
CA THR A 76 -3.35 17.78 -7.62
C THR A 76 -2.99 16.69 -8.63
N LEU A 77 -3.49 16.80 -9.86
CA LEU A 77 -3.17 15.87 -10.94
C LEU A 77 -1.66 15.87 -11.21
N HIS A 78 -1.02 14.72 -11.07
CA HIS A 78 0.44 14.58 -11.13
C HIS A 78 0.86 13.21 -11.69
N ALA A 79 2.11 13.07 -12.10
CA ALA A 79 2.69 11.80 -12.51
C ALA A 79 3.94 11.45 -11.68
N HIS A 80 4.31 10.19 -11.66
CA HIS A 80 5.56 9.69 -11.11
C HIS A 80 6.37 8.94 -12.17
N ASP A 81 7.68 8.94 -12.02
CA ASP A 81 8.63 8.18 -12.82
C ASP A 81 8.90 6.77 -12.26
N TYR A 82 8.16 6.37 -11.23
CA TYR A 82 8.18 5.04 -10.62
C TYR A 82 6.74 4.49 -10.46
N PRO A 83 6.58 3.14 -10.43
CA PRO A 83 5.27 2.53 -10.25
C PRO A 83 4.67 2.87 -8.89
N GLU A 84 3.39 3.22 -8.90
CA GLU A 84 2.57 3.40 -7.70
C GLU A 84 1.36 2.48 -7.75
N ILE A 85 1.05 1.87 -6.61
CA ILE A 85 -0.04 0.90 -6.47
C ILE A 85 -1.01 1.41 -5.42
N PHE A 86 -2.29 1.49 -5.77
CA PHE A 86 -3.38 1.85 -4.85
C PHE A 86 -4.24 0.65 -4.49
N ILE A 87 -4.53 0.51 -3.20
CA ILE A 87 -5.39 -0.53 -2.66
C ILE A 87 -6.30 0.10 -1.59
N PRO A 88 -7.58 0.42 -1.89
CA PRO A 88 -8.54 0.83 -0.89
C PRO A 88 -8.73 -0.25 0.17
N VAL A 89 -8.62 0.14 1.45
CA VAL A 89 -8.77 -0.77 2.59
C VAL A 89 -9.91 -0.38 3.53
N GLN A 90 -10.53 0.75 3.26
CA GLN A 90 -11.78 1.19 3.87
C GLN A 90 -12.49 2.11 2.87
N SER A 91 -13.74 1.73 2.48
CA SER A 91 -14.51 2.43 1.46
C SER A 91 -13.81 2.42 0.08
N GLY A 92 -14.24 3.25 -0.85
CA GLY A 92 -13.76 3.30 -2.22
C GLY A 92 -13.06 4.61 -2.58
N TYR A 93 -12.39 4.58 -3.72
CA TYR A 93 -11.74 5.74 -4.33
C TYR A 93 -12.07 5.84 -5.81
N ARG A 94 -12.22 7.07 -6.29
CA ARG A 94 -12.16 7.39 -7.71
C ARG A 94 -10.74 7.84 -8.02
N VAL A 95 -10.19 7.34 -9.11
CA VAL A 95 -8.90 7.77 -9.65
C VAL A 95 -9.15 8.35 -11.03
N ASP A 96 -8.94 9.65 -11.18
CA ASP A 96 -8.94 10.31 -12.47
C ASP A 96 -7.51 10.27 -13.04
N TYR A 97 -7.37 10.00 -14.35
CA TYR A 97 -6.07 9.81 -14.98
C TYR A 97 -6.06 10.27 -16.45
N GLY A 98 -4.87 10.30 -17.03
CA GLY A 98 -4.61 10.86 -18.37
C GLY A 98 -4.15 12.32 -18.30
N PRO A 99 -3.64 12.90 -19.40
CA PRO A 99 -3.00 14.21 -19.43
C PRO A 99 -3.78 15.36 -18.80
N LYS A 100 -5.10 15.24 -18.79
CA LYS A 100 -6.02 16.22 -18.20
C LYS A 100 -6.96 15.63 -17.15
N GLY A 101 -6.68 14.42 -16.67
CA GLY A 101 -7.57 13.70 -15.78
C GLY A 101 -8.93 13.36 -16.44
N GLN A 102 -8.95 13.21 -17.77
CA GLN A 102 -10.16 13.02 -18.54
C GLN A 102 -10.76 11.61 -18.44
N HIS A 103 -10.00 10.65 -17.98
CA HIS A 103 -10.43 9.28 -17.74
C HIS A 103 -10.65 9.06 -16.25
N SER A 104 -11.49 8.10 -15.90
CA SER A 104 -11.79 7.80 -14.50
C SER A 104 -11.94 6.30 -14.27
N ALA A 105 -11.50 5.84 -13.11
CA ALA A 105 -11.71 4.49 -12.60
C ALA A 105 -12.12 4.53 -11.13
N GLU A 106 -13.20 3.82 -10.80
CA GLU A 106 -13.58 3.61 -9.40
C GLU A 106 -12.96 2.31 -8.88
N LEU A 107 -12.40 2.38 -7.69
CA LEU A 107 -11.82 1.26 -6.95
C LEU A 107 -12.69 0.97 -5.74
N GLY A 108 -13.20 -0.25 -5.66
CA GLY A 108 -13.85 -0.77 -4.47
C GLY A 108 -12.84 -1.30 -3.46
N LEU A 109 -13.36 -1.83 -2.35
CA LEU A 109 -12.55 -2.41 -1.28
C LEU A 109 -11.64 -3.52 -1.81
N TYR A 110 -10.33 -3.42 -1.53
CA TYR A 110 -9.25 -4.33 -1.95
C TYR A 110 -9.01 -4.44 -3.47
N ASP A 111 -9.73 -3.69 -4.31
CA ASP A 111 -9.31 -3.54 -5.70
C ASP A 111 -7.89 -2.97 -5.74
N THR A 112 -7.11 -3.41 -6.71
CA THR A 112 -5.71 -2.96 -6.84
C THR A 112 -5.54 -2.26 -8.17
N TYR A 113 -5.02 -1.04 -8.14
CA TYR A 113 -4.64 -0.29 -9.33
C TYR A 113 -3.13 -0.07 -9.34
N SER A 114 -2.45 -0.71 -10.29
CA SER A 114 -1.05 -0.44 -10.61
C SER A 114 -0.99 0.66 -11.65
N ILE A 115 -0.63 1.86 -11.23
CA ILE A 115 -0.67 3.05 -12.07
C ILE A 115 0.47 3.01 -13.07
N PRO A 116 0.20 3.19 -14.38
CA PRO A 116 1.25 3.26 -15.38
C PRO A 116 2.23 4.42 -15.13
N LEU A 117 3.50 4.22 -15.49
CA LEU A 117 4.53 5.27 -15.41
C LEU A 117 4.14 6.47 -16.27
N ASN A 118 4.51 7.66 -15.84
CA ASN A 118 4.30 8.94 -16.54
C ASN A 118 2.84 9.26 -16.89
N VAL A 119 1.87 8.48 -16.38
CA VAL A 119 0.45 8.80 -16.51
C VAL A 119 0.04 9.74 -15.39
N MET A 120 -0.50 10.90 -15.76
CA MET A 120 -1.06 11.85 -14.82
C MET A 120 -2.23 11.21 -14.09
N ARG A 121 -2.28 11.35 -12.77
CA ARG A 121 -3.39 10.84 -11.94
C ARG A 121 -3.63 11.71 -10.73
N GLN A 122 -4.85 11.68 -10.29
CA GLN A 122 -5.31 12.16 -8.98
C GLN A 122 -6.31 11.14 -8.42
N PHE A 123 -6.57 11.19 -7.14
CA PHE A 123 -7.59 10.33 -6.54
C PHE A 123 -8.49 11.14 -5.61
N GLU A 124 -9.70 10.66 -5.43
CA GLU A 124 -10.70 11.24 -4.54
C GLU A 124 -11.38 10.13 -3.76
N ALA A 125 -11.53 10.32 -2.44
CA ALA A 125 -12.31 9.43 -1.59
C ALA A 125 -13.79 9.51 -1.95
N LEU A 126 -14.48 8.39 -2.00
CA LEU A 126 -15.91 8.34 -2.30
C LEU A 126 -16.79 8.61 -1.07
N GLU A 127 -16.25 8.41 0.13
CA GLU A 127 -16.96 8.56 1.39
C GLU A 127 -16.49 9.80 2.17
N SER A 128 -17.44 10.41 2.91
CA SER A 128 -17.19 11.57 3.76
C SER A 128 -17.18 11.17 5.23
N PHE A 129 -16.62 12.06 6.07
CA PHE A 129 -16.70 11.91 7.53
C PHE A 129 -18.15 11.57 7.98
N PRO A 130 -18.35 10.63 8.95
CA PRO A 130 -17.33 10.00 9.79
C PRO A 130 -16.65 8.76 9.17
N ASN A 131 -17.07 8.29 7.99
CA ASN A 131 -16.57 7.09 7.34
C ASN A 131 -15.48 7.45 6.32
N GLU A 132 -14.42 8.12 6.77
CA GLU A 132 -13.30 8.46 5.89
C GLU A 132 -12.77 7.23 5.15
N SER A 133 -12.46 7.39 3.86
CA SER A 133 -11.85 6.32 3.07
C SER A 133 -10.39 6.16 3.43
N GLN A 134 -9.91 4.90 3.49
CA GLN A 134 -8.51 4.58 3.68
C GLN A 134 -7.97 3.79 2.50
N MET A 135 -6.77 4.11 2.07
CA MET A 135 -6.08 3.49 0.96
C MET A 135 -4.62 3.22 1.30
N ILE A 136 -4.13 2.03 1.01
CA ILE A 136 -2.69 1.76 1.01
C ILE A 136 -2.13 2.23 -0.33
N SER A 137 -1.06 3.01 -0.27
CA SER A 137 -0.22 3.37 -1.42
C SER A 137 1.13 2.68 -1.27
N ILE A 138 1.56 1.98 -2.33
CA ILE A 138 2.86 1.31 -2.39
C ILE A 138 3.63 1.93 -3.55
N PHE A 139 4.84 2.45 -3.26
CA PHE A 139 5.76 2.96 -4.26
C PHE A 139 6.87 1.95 -4.50
N ASP A 140 6.96 1.43 -5.73
CA ASP A 140 8.06 0.56 -6.16
C ASP A 140 9.26 1.43 -6.57
N THR A 141 10.10 1.77 -5.61
CA THR A 141 11.18 2.76 -5.75
C THR A 141 12.55 2.16 -6.11
N SER A 142 12.61 0.87 -6.40
CA SER A 142 13.88 0.19 -6.70
C SER A 142 14.53 0.62 -8.01
N ARG A 143 13.75 1.23 -8.90
CA ARG A 143 14.23 1.63 -10.24
C ARG A 143 14.92 2.97 -10.27
N ASN A 144 14.73 3.82 -9.25
CA ASN A 144 15.27 5.16 -9.24
C ASN A 144 16.05 5.45 -7.97
N ASP A 145 17.27 5.92 -8.15
CA ASP A 145 18.10 6.50 -7.12
C ASP A 145 17.46 7.80 -6.59
N ALA A 146 16.44 7.62 -5.73
CA ALA A 146 16.10 8.56 -4.66
C ALA A 146 15.55 9.95 -5.01
N ARG A 147 15.08 10.23 -6.18
CA ARG A 147 14.30 11.45 -6.35
C ARG A 147 12.85 11.05 -6.54
N GLU A 148 12.01 11.43 -5.60
CA GLU A 148 10.57 11.42 -5.77
C GLU A 148 10.25 12.39 -6.93
N GLY A 149 10.33 11.87 -8.15
CA GLY A 149 10.04 12.61 -9.37
C GLY A 149 8.53 12.78 -9.50
N ILE A 150 7.97 13.69 -8.71
CA ILE A 150 6.58 14.13 -8.92
C ILE A 150 6.62 15.18 -10.00
N THR A 151 5.87 14.97 -11.07
CA THR A 151 5.74 15.89 -12.19
C THR A 151 4.30 16.38 -12.33
N ILE A 152 4.15 17.65 -12.69
CA ILE A 152 2.88 18.29 -13.03
C ILE A 152 3.02 19.03 -14.36
N THR A 153 1.91 19.34 -15.02
CA THR A 153 1.96 20.18 -16.20
C THR A 153 2.13 21.64 -15.84
N SER A 154 2.60 22.45 -16.80
CA SER A 154 2.74 23.91 -16.64
C SER A 154 1.38 24.57 -16.33
N GLU A 155 0.28 24.07 -16.88
CA GLU A 155 -1.09 24.52 -16.61
C GLU A 155 -1.46 24.28 -15.13
N ILE A 156 -1.19 23.08 -14.61
CA ILE A 156 -1.46 22.73 -13.21
C ILE A 156 -0.57 23.56 -12.28
N ALA A 157 0.71 23.72 -12.60
CA ALA A 157 1.63 24.55 -11.81
C ALA A 157 1.13 26.01 -11.71
N ALA A 158 0.58 26.56 -12.80
CA ALA A 158 -0.01 27.89 -12.79
C ALA A 158 -1.26 27.98 -11.91
N LEU A 159 -2.13 26.95 -11.93
CA LEU A 159 -3.31 26.86 -11.07
C LEU A 159 -2.93 26.74 -9.60
N ASP A 160 -2.00 25.85 -9.27
CA ASP A 160 -1.49 25.66 -7.90
C ASP A 160 -0.91 26.97 -7.35
N LYS A 161 -0.10 27.64 -8.15
CA LYS A 161 0.48 28.93 -7.78
C LYS A 161 -0.57 30.01 -7.55
N ALA A 162 -1.62 30.05 -8.39
CA ALA A 162 -2.72 30.98 -8.22
C ALA A 162 -3.52 30.74 -6.92
N GLN A 163 -3.50 29.50 -6.44
CA GLN A 163 -4.12 29.07 -5.18
C GLN A 163 -3.16 29.15 -3.98
N GLY A 164 -1.93 29.61 -4.16
CA GLY A 164 -0.90 29.67 -3.12
C GLY A 164 -0.30 28.30 -2.77
N GLN A 165 -0.38 27.34 -3.67
CA GLN A 165 0.05 25.95 -3.50
C GLN A 165 1.27 25.65 -4.38
N ASP A 166 2.41 26.30 -4.11
CA ASP A 166 3.66 25.96 -4.81
C ASP A 166 4.36 24.81 -4.08
N GLN A 167 4.26 23.61 -4.63
CA GLN A 167 4.82 22.39 -4.03
C GLN A 167 6.23 22.05 -4.52
N GLY A 168 6.77 22.85 -5.46
CA GLY A 168 8.10 22.63 -6.02
C GLY A 168 8.21 21.37 -6.89
N TYR A 169 7.10 20.90 -7.44
CA TYR A 169 7.08 19.75 -8.36
C TYR A 169 7.80 20.08 -9.68
N LEU A 170 8.32 19.05 -10.32
CA LEU A 170 8.93 19.19 -11.64
C LEU A 170 7.84 19.47 -12.70
N ILE A 171 8.10 20.38 -13.62
CA ILE A 171 7.19 20.68 -14.71
C ILE A 171 7.53 19.76 -15.89
N ASN A 172 6.54 19.00 -16.33
CA ASN A 172 6.62 18.18 -17.54
C ASN A 172 5.25 18.20 -18.23
N ASP A 173 5.18 18.79 -19.41
CA ASP A 173 3.94 18.84 -20.21
C ASP A 173 3.76 17.59 -21.08
N GLU A 174 4.75 16.70 -21.10
CA GLU A 174 4.64 15.39 -21.75
C GLU A 174 4.13 14.36 -20.74
N SER A 175 2.96 13.80 -21.00
CA SER A 175 2.40 12.70 -20.22
C SER A 175 1.74 11.68 -21.15
N ASP A 176 1.80 10.41 -20.74
CA ASP A 176 1.21 9.33 -21.49
C ASP A 176 -0.33 9.34 -21.34
N ASP A 177 -1.03 9.13 -22.46
CA ASP A 177 -2.47 8.90 -22.46
C ASP A 177 -2.72 7.39 -22.65
N VAL A 178 -3.29 6.76 -21.63
CA VAL A 178 -3.59 5.33 -21.63
C VAL A 178 -5.11 5.16 -21.66
N SER A 179 -5.61 4.42 -22.66
CA SER A 179 -7.05 4.25 -22.81
C SER A 179 -7.69 3.51 -21.62
N PRO A 180 -8.97 3.80 -21.31
CA PRO A 180 -9.70 3.11 -20.24
C PRO A 180 -9.71 1.59 -20.36
N GLU A 181 -9.79 1.06 -21.58
CA GLU A 181 -9.78 -0.39 -21.83
C GLU A 181 -8.45 -1.01 -21.44
N VAL A 182 -7.33 -0.36 -21.75
CA VAL A 182 -6.00 -0.82 -21.36
C VAL A 182 -5.84 -0.77 -19.85
N VAL A 183 -6.27 0.32 -19.21
CA VAL A 183 -6.22 0.47 -17.74
C VAL A 183 -7.05 -0.62 -17.07
N GLN A 184 -8.27 -0.86 -17.49
CA GLN A 184 -9.13 -1.90 -16.89
C GLN A 184 -8.56 -3.31 -17.03
N VAL A 185 -7.89 -3.62 -18.13
CA VAL A 185 -7.40 -4.98 -18.41
C VAL A 185 -6.00 -5.23 -17.82
N ARG A 186 -5.12 -4.23 -17.85
CA ARG A 186 -3.70 -4.42 -17.52
C ARG A 186 -3.30 -3.84 -16.17
N HIS A 187 -4.04 -2.86 -15.68
CA HIS A 187 -3.63 -2.07 -14.52
C HIS A 187 -4.57 -2.17 -13.32
N ILE A 188 -5.80 -2.67 -13.52
CA ILE A 188 -6.75 -2.85 -12.41
C ILE A 188 -7.07 -4.32 -12.21
N ALA A 189 -6.81 -4.81 -10.99
CA ALA A 189 -7.25 -6.12 -10.52
C ALA A 189 -8.44 -5.94 -9.57
N ARG A 190 -9.60 -6.48 -9.95
CA ARG A 190 -10.79 -6.47 -9.10
C ARG A 190 -10.69 -7.61 -8.08
N PHE A 191 -10.73 -7.28 -6.78
CA PHE A 191 -10.55 -8.27 -5.71
C PHE A 191 -11.50 -9.48 -5.85
N LYS A 192 -12.76 -9.22 -6.16
CA LYS A 192 -13.80 -10.26 -6.34
C LYS A 192 -13.52 -11.23 -7.50
N ASP A 193 -12.76 -10.76 -8.51
CA ASP A 193 -12.48 -11.52 -9.73
C ASP A 193 -11.11 -12.23 -9.68
N LEU A 194 -10.31 -11.99 -8.62
CA LEU A 194 -9.02 -12.64 -8.42
C LEU A 194 -9.19 -14.15 -8.20
N LYS A 195 -8.39 -14.93 -8.92
CA LYS A 195 -8.36 -16.40 -8.75
C LYS A 195 -7.79 -16.77 -7.39
N ILE A 196 -8.41 -17.76 -6.75
CA ILE A 196 -7.99 -18.30 -5.46
C ILE A 196 -7.15 -19.55 -5.70
N PHE A 197 -6.01 -19.60 -5.03
CA PHE A 197 -5.11 -20.75 -5.01
C PHE A 197 -4.92 -21.21 -3.57
N GLU A 198 -4.89 -22.52 -3.35
CA GLU A 198 -4.55 -23.08 -2.04
C GLU A 198 -3.03 -23.26 -1.95
N LYS A 199 -2.41 -22.62 -0.98
CA LYS A 199 -0.97 -22.72 -0.73
C LYS A 199 -0.66 -22.64 0.76
N GLN A 200 0.06 -23.63 1.27
CA GLN A 200 0.51 -23.66 2.68
C GLN A 200 -0.65 -23.58 3.70
N GLY A 201 -1.84 -24.10 3.36
CA GLY A 201 -3.03 -24.03 4.20
C GLY A 201 -3.72 -22.67 4.21
N MET A 202 -3.39 -21.78 3.28
CA MET A 202 -4.00 -20.48 3.07
C MET A 202 -4.59 -20.39 1.66
N LYS A 203 -5.63 -19.58 1.52
CA LYS A 203 -6.08 -19.11 0.20
C LYS A 203 -5.21 -17.93 -0.20
N VAL A 204 -4.65 -18.00 -1.39
CA VAL A 204 -3.77 -16.95 -1.95
C VAL A 204 -4.39 -16.39 -3.22
N ARG A 205 -4.48 -15.08 -3.32
CA ARG A 205 -4.85 -14.37 -4.53
C ARG A 205 -3.63 -13.60 -5.03
N HIS A 206 -3.08 -14.04 -6.16
CA HIS A 206 -1.94 -13.38 -6.78
C HIS A 206 -2.39 -12.12 -7.53
N VAL A 207 -1.99 -10.95 -7.05
CA VAL A 207 -2.42 -9.67 -7.61
C VAL A 207 -1.41 -9.13 -8.60
N ILE A 208 -0.17 -8.91 -8.17
CA ILE A 208 0.92 -8.36 -8.98
C ILE A 208 2.09 -9.33 -8.95
N SER A 209 2.55 -9.73 -10.11
CA SER A 209 3.82 -10.42 -10.29
C SER A 209 4.20 -10.47 -11.77
N SER A 210 5.39 -10.04 -12.11
CA SER A 210 5.98 -10.22 -13.44
C SER A 210 6.43 -11.67 -13.67
N LEU A 211 6.68 -12.42 -12.59
CA LEU A 211 7.22 -13.79 -12.64
C LEU A 211 6.14 -14.88 -12.58
N ASN A 212 5.04 -14.62 -11.84
CA ASN A 212 3.96 -15.59 -11.68
C ASN A 212 2.89 -15.41 -12.77
N PRO A 213 2.71 -16.38 -13.69
CA PRO A 213 1.71 -16.27 -14.75
C PRO A 213 0.26 -16.29 -14.23
N SER A 214 0.05 -16.65 -12.98
CA SER A 214 -1.27 -16.65 -12.34
C SER A 214 -1.65 -15.31 -11.72
N ALA A 215 -0.73 -14.33 -11.67
CA ALA A 215 -1.03 -12.99 -11.19
C ALA A 215 -1.95 -12.25 -12.17
N SER A 216 -2.86 -11.45 -11.60
CA SER A 216 -3.82 -10.66 -12.38
C SER A 216 -3.13 -9.55 -13.16
N LEU A 217 -2.20 -8.84 -12.52
CA LEU A 217 -1.41 -7.77 -13.10
C LEU A 217 0.03 -8.25 -13.30
N ARG A 218 0.52 -8.12 -14.52
CA ARG A 218 1.82 -8.67 -14.94
C ARG A 218 2.79 -7.59 -15.42
N GLU A 219 2.46 -6.35 -15.16
CA GLU A 219 3.39 -5.24 -15.42
C GLU A 219 4.69 -5.42 -14.62
N ILE A 220 5.76 -4.82 -15.11
CA ILE A 220 7.09 -5.03 -14.53
C ILE A 220 7.19 -4.26 -13.21
N HIS A 221 7.16 -5.01 -12.12
CA HIS A 221 7.45 -4.56 -10.76
C HIS A 221 8.67 -5.28 -10.21
N THR A 222 9.31 -4.68 -9.21
CA THR A 222 10.37 -5.30 -8.42
C THR A 222 9.83 -5.98 -7.17
N ILE A 223 8.52 -5.89 -6.98
CA ILE A 223 7.77 -6.50 -5.90
C ILE A 223 6.68 -7.43 -6.45
N GLU A 224 6.25 -8.36 -5.61
CA GLU A 224 5.02 -9.12 -5.82
C GLU A 224 4.03 -8.79 -4.72
N VAL A 225 2.74 -8.76 -5.08
CA VAL A 225 1.64 -8.43 -4.16
C VAL A 225 0.61 -9.55 -4.19
N ASP A 226 0.25 -10.05 -3.01
CA ASP A 226 -0.76 -11.09 -2.83
C ASP A 226 -1.73 -10.73 -1.70
N PHE A 227 -2.97 -11.20 -1.79
CA PHE A 227 -3.83 -11.33 -0.62
C PHE A 227 -3.79 -12.76 -0.08
N LEU A 228 -3.70 -12.88 1.24
CA LEU A 228 -3.72 -14.14 1.97
C LEU A 228 -4.98 -14.20 2.82
N GLU A 229 -5.78 -15.24 2.64
CA GLU A 229 -7.01 -15.45 3.39
C GLU A 229 -6.92 -16.75 4.22
N LEU A 230 -7.35 -16.67 5.47
CA LEU A 230 -7.46 -17.82 6.36
C LEU A 230 -8.90 -17.89 6.93
N PRO A 231 -9.57 -19.04 6.87
CA PRO A 231 -10.83 -19.23 7.57
C PRO A 231 -10.71 -19.03 9.09
N PRO A 232 -11.82 -18.75 9.80
CA PRO A 232 -11.82 -18.65 11.26
C PRO A 232 -11.15 -19.85 11.93
N GLY A 233 -10.27 -19.58 12.91
CA GLY A 233 -9.57 -20.59 13.70
C GLY A 233 -8.53 -21.41 12.95
N SER A 234 -8.33 -21.18 11.65
CA SER A 234 -7.35 -21.93 10.88
C SER A 234 -5.92 -21.44 11.10
N ILE A 235 -4.98 -22.33 10.85
CA ILE A 235 -3.54 -22.08 11.01
C ILE A 235 -2.85 -22.52 9.72
N SER A 236 -2.03 -21.65 9.14
CA SER A 236 -1.21 -21.99 7.97
C SER A 236 -0.16 -23.05 8.33
N GLN A 237 0.40 -23.69 7.32
CA GLN A 237 1.65 -24.42 7.51
C GLN A 237 2.77 -23.43 7.91
N THR A 238 3.75 -23.91 8.66
CA THR A 238 4.98 -23.18 8.87
C THR A 238 5.79 -23.19 7.57
N TYR A 239 6.28 -22.03 7.15
CA TYR A 239 7.05 -21.90 5.92
C TYR A 239 8.14 -20.84 6.07
N GLU A 240 9.06 -20.83 5.14
CA GLU A 240 10.06 -19.80 4.92
C GLU A 240 9.94 -19.26 3.49
N SER A 241 10.52 -18.10 3.24
CA SER A 241 10.61 -17.48 1.91
C SER A 241 12.06 -17.10 1.64
N ASN A 242 12.48 -17.24 0.41
CA ASN A 242 13.82 -16.83 -0.02
C ASN A 242 13.97 -15.30 -0.21
N CYS A 243 12.91 -14.56 0.00
CA CYS A 243 12.93 -13.10 -0.02
C CYS A 243 12.24 -12.53 1.23
N ARG A 244 12.54 -11.27 1.52
CA ARG A 244 11.85 -10.53 2.57
C ARG A 244 10.38 -10.37 2.24
N GLU A 245 9.51 -10.59 3.22
CA GLU A 245 8.06 -10.42 3.10
C GLU A 245 7.56 -9.37 4.09
N VAL A 246 6.71 -8.48 3.60
CA VAL A 246 5.96 -7.54 4.43
C VAL A 246 4.51 -7.97 4.44
N PHE A 247 3.93 -8.02 5.64
CA PHE A 247 2.51 -8.32 5.84
C PHE A 247 1.83 -7.12 6.46
N VAL A 248 0.69 -6.73 5.88
CA VAL A 248 -0.23 -5.74 6.45
C VAL A 248 -1.51 -6.48 6.80
N SER A 249 -1.93 -6.40 8.07
CA SER A 249 -3.19 -7.00 8.51
C SER A 249 -4.36 -6.16 8.03
N LEU A 250 -5.28 -6.73 7.28
CA LEU A 250 -6.45 -6.02 6.76
C LEU A 250 -7.72 -6.32 7.54
N GLU A 251 -7.97 -7.60 7.86
CA GLU A 251 -9.16 -8.04 8.60
C GLU A 251 -8.84 -9.17 9.59
N GLY A 252 -9.64 -9.26 10.64
CA GLY A 252 -9.78 -10.44 11.50
C GLY A 252 -8.72 -10.61 12.58
N GLU A 253 -7.89 -9.63 12.86
CA GLU A 253 -6.89 -9.64 13.95
C GLU A 253 -6.07 -10.95 14.01
N PRO A 254 -5.37 -11.33 12.92
CA PRO A 254 -4.60 -12.56 12.91
C PRO A 254 -3.42 -12.49 13.87
N SER A 255 -2.88 -13.67 14.19
CA SER A 255 -1.58 -13.79 14.85
C SER A 255 -0.54 -14.35 13.88
N MET A 256 0.70 -13.89 14.01
CA MET A 256 1.84 -14.46 13.29
C MET A 256 2.81 -15.09 14.29
N ARG A 257 3.19 -16.33 14.03
CA ARG A 257 4.30 -16.97 14.73
C ARG A 257 5.57 -16.78 13.90
N TRP A 258 6.51 -16.03 14.43
CA TRP A 258 7.80 -15.74 13.81
C TRP A 258 8.94 -16.36 14.63
N ASN A 259 9.66 -17.30 14.04
CA ASN A 259 10.71 -18.09 14.71
C ASN A 259 10.24 -18.64 16.08
N GLY A 260 9.01 -19.20 16.10
CA GLY A 260 8.39 -19.80 17.29
C GLY A 260 7.70 -18.84 18.26
N LYS A 261 7.85 -17.51 18.08
CA LYS A 261 7.24 -16.50 18.95
C LYS A 261 5.99 -15.90 18.32
N LEU A 262 4.92 -15.73 19.12
CA LEU A 262 3.61 -15.29 18.64
C LEU A 262 3.44 -13.76 18.76
N ILE A 263 2.92 -13.15 17.69
CA ILE A 263 2.64 -11.72 17.58
C ILE A 263 1.19 -11.59 17.14
N SER A 264 0.37 -10.84 17.86
CA SER A 264 -0.98 -10.47 17.42
C SER A 264 -0.91 -9.21 16.55
N LEU A 265 -1.63 -9.22 15.44
CA LEU A 265 -1.71 -8.13 14.48
C LEU A 265 -3.10 -7.52 14.53
N ASN A 266 -3.19 -6.24 14.83
CA ASN A 266 -4.41 -5.48 14.68
C ASN A 266 -4.52 -4.98 13.23
N ARG A 267 -5.69 -4.43 12.87
CA ARG A 267 -5.90 -3.87 11.54
C ARG A 267 -4.82 -2.82 11.20
N LEU A 268 -4.25 -2.92 10.01
CA LEU A 268 -3.15 -2.11 9.44
C LEU A 268 -1.80 -2.23 10.15
N ASP A 269 -1.67 -3.07 11.19
CA ASP A 269 -0.35 -3.41 11.68
C ASP A 269 0.49 -3.99 10.56
N THR A 270 1.74 -3.57 10.51
CA THR A 270 2.67 -3.97 9.46
C THR A 270 3.87 -4.67 10.05
N ILE A 271 4.25 -5.82 9.50
CA ILE A 271 5.42 -6.60 9.93
C ILE A 271 6.29 -6.97 8.74
N SER A 272 7.59 -6.76 8.87
CA SER A 272 8.60 -7.14 7.89
C SER A 272 9.38 -8.35 8.38
N VAL A 273 9.22 -9.48 7.74
CA VAL A 273 9.87 -10.76 8.07
C VAL A 273 11.05 -10.99 7.13
N ALA A 274 12.22 -11.27 7.67
CA ALA A 274 13.43 -11.50 6.87
C ALA A 274 13.32 -12.76 6.00
N ALA A 275 14.12 -12.82 4.94
CA ALA A 275 14.31 -14.05 4.16
C ALA A 275 14.76 -15.19 5.08
N ASN A 276 14.32 -16.41 4.78
CA ASN A 276 14.65 -17.65 5.47
C ASN A 276 14.21 -17.74 6.96
N ASP A 277 13.53 -16.72 7.50
CA ASP A 277 12.87 -16.83 8.80
C ASP A 277 11.61 -17.67 8.71
N LEU A 278 11.38 -18.51 9.73
CA LEU A 278 10.17 -19.34 9.82
C LEU A 278 8.97 -18.51 10.25
N ARG A 279 7.87 -18.62 9.51
CA ARG A 279 6.60 -17.96 9.81
C ARG A 279 5.40 -18.87 9.66
N GLN A 280 4.38 -18.61 10.45
CA GLN A 280 3.08 -19.26 10.44
C GLN A 280 2.01 -18.23 10.77
N ILE A 281 0.90 -18.22 10.05
CA ILE A 281 -0.21 -17.27 10.26
C ILE A 281 -1.39 -18.04 10.85
N GLN A 282 -2.06 -17.43 11.82
CA GLN A 282 -3.22 -17.98 12.46
C GLN A 282 -4.36 -16.96 12.44
N ALA A 283 -5.53 -17.35 11.95
CA ALA A 283 -6.75 -16.55 12.07
C ALA A 283 -7.31 -16.65 13.52
N ALA A 284 -8.01 -15.60 13.93
CA ALA A 284 -8.77 -15.63 15.19
C ALA A 284 -9.83 -16.75 15.17
N PRO A 285 -10.22 -17.30 16.32
CA PRO A 285 -11.15 -18.43 16.38
C PRO A 285 -12.51 -18.17 15.73
N ASP A 286 -12.98 -16.93 15.78
CA ASP A 286 -14.32 -16.48 15.42
C ASP A 286 -14.36 -15.56 14.19
N ALA A 287 -13.20 -15.20 13.63
CA ALA A 287 -13.11 -14.32 12.47
C ALA A 287 -12.13 -14.83 11.42
N PRO A 288 -12.45 -14.69 10.11
CA PRO A 288 -11.47 -14.94 9.06
C PRO A 288 -10.35 -13.90 9.12
N ALA A 289 -9.17 -14.24 8.63
CA ALA A 289 -8.08 -13.27 8.47
C ALA A 289 -7.86 -12.94 7.01
N LEU A 290 -7.63 -11.67 6.73
CA LEU A 290 -7.15 -11.18 5.44
C LEU A 290 -5.87 -10.37 5.66
N LEU A 291 -4.81 -10.72 4.95
CA LEU A 291 -3.54 -10.00 4.98
C LEU A 291 -3.14 -9.61 3.55
N LEU A 292 -2.55 -8.44 3.40
CA LEU A 292 -1.78 -8.07 2.23
C LEU A 292 -0.34 -8.52 2.44
N ARG A 293 0.22 -9.27 1.50
CA ARG A 293 1.61 -9.67 1.47
C ARG A 293 2.34 -8.98 0.32
N ILE A 294 3.47 -8.37 0.62
CA ILE A 294 4.36 -7.76 -0.37
C ILE A 294 5.70 -8.46 -0.27
N ARG A 295 6.21 -8.96 -1.39
CA ARG A 295 7.51 -9.63 -1.49
C ARG A 295 8.47 -8.78 -2.28
N ASP A 296 9.65 -8.52 -1.71
CA ASP A 296 10.75 -7.88 -2.42
C ASP A 296 11.53 -8.95 -3.19
N ILE A 297 11.31 -9.03 -4.51
CA ILE A 297 11.92 -10.06 -5.35
C ILE A 297 13.32 -9.69 -5.85
N THR A 298 13.80 -8.50 -5.55
CA THR A 298 15.14 -8.03 -5.95
C THR A 298 16.16 -8.10 -4.82
N ASN A 299 15.69 -8.32 -3.60
CA ASN A 299 16.53 -8.40 -2.40
C ASN A 299 16.25 -9.73 -1.66
N PRO A 300 16.80 -10.86 -2.15
CA PRO A 300 16.60 -12.19 -1.57
C PRO A 300 17.26 -12.34 -0.20
#